data_d668d908055265ddf664df3fa450dc84
#
_entry.id   d668d908055265ddf664df3fa450dc84
#
_cell.length_a   1.000
_cell.length_b   1.000
_cell.length_c   1.000
_cell.angle_alpha   90.00
_cell.angle_beta   90.00
_cell.angle_gamma   90.00
#
_symmetry.space_group_name_H-M   'P 1'
#
loop_
_entity.id
_entity.type
_entity.pdbx_description
1 polymer ?
#
loop_
_entity_poly.entity_id
_entity_poly.type
_entity_poly.pdbx_seq_one_letter_code
_entity_poly.pdbx_strand_id
1 'polypeptide(L)'
;MSVRKLFDLSGRVAIVTGGSRGIGLQMAEALGEMGARVAITARKGDELAEARAHLGALDVECVTVAGDLTQFASIPAIVDEVHARWGRIDIVVNNAGCNWAAPAEDYPDDGWRKVMNLNLDAAFFLSREIGRRVLIPQQSGKIVNIASIAGLFGNPPDWQMQTIAYNTSKGALVQLTRALAAEWGRHNINVNAICPGFFPSKMTKATLERIEARVREQTPLRRLGGDEDLKGAVVFLASEASRHVTGQVLAVDGGCTVV
;
A
#
# COMPACT_ATOMS: atom_id res chain seq x y z
N MET A 1 -16.39 -21.63 -10.87
CA MET A 1 -16.40 -20.15 -10.97
C MET A 1 -15.55 -19.79 -12.18
N SER A 2 -15.97 -18.82 -13.02
CA SER A 2 -15.14 -18.37 -14.14
C SER A 2 -13.98 -17.50 -13.66
N VAL A 3 -12.90 -17.42 -14.45
CA VAL A 3 -11.74 -16.57 -14.10
C VAL A 3 -12.18 -15.11 -13.91
N ARG A 4 -13.06 -14.58 -14.76
CA ARG A 4 -13.60 -13.21 -14.60
C ARG A 4 -14.25 -12.99 -13.24
N LYS A 5 -15.04 -13.97 -12.75
CA LYS A 5 -15.65 -13.90 -11.42
C LYS A 5 -14.65 -13.94 -10.26
N LEU A 6 -13.46 -14.50 -10.48
CA LEU A 6 -12.41 -14.51 -9.45
C LEU A 6 -11.85 -13.12 -9.18
N PHE A 7 -11.87 -12.24 -10.18
CA PHE A 7 -11.36 -10.87 -10.07
C PHE A 7 -12.47 -9.84 -9.77
N ASP A 8 -13.74 -10.25 -9.76
CA ASP A 8 -14.87 -9.38 -9.48
C ASP A 8 -14.89 -8.94 -8.01
N LEU A 9 -14.88 -7.63 -7.79
CA LEU A 9 -14.92 -6.99 -6.47
C LEU A 9 -16.28 -6.33 -6.18
N SER A 10 -17.30 -6.58 -7.00
CA SER A 10 -18.65 -6.05 -6.80
C SER A 10 -19.16 -6.34 -5.38
N GLY A 11 -19.64 -5.29 -4.70
CA GLY A 11 -20.14 -5.37 -3.33
C GLY A 11 -19.06 -5.43 -2.25
N ARG A 12 -17.77 -5.43 -2.61
CA ARG A 12 -16.66 -5.33 -1.66
C ARG A 12 -16.38 -3.87 -1.31
N VAL A 13 -15.83 -3.66 -0.12
CA VAL A 13 -15.38 -2.35 0.38
C VAL A 13 -13.89 -2.38 0.60
N ALA A 14 -13.18 -1.46 -0.04
CA ALA A 14 -11.74 -1.29 0.10
C ALA A 14 -11.40 0.01 0.82
N ILE A 15 -10.46 -0.04 1.76
CA ILE A 15 -9.82 1.16 2.32
C ILE A 15 -8.39 1.24 1.80
N VAL A 16 -8.02 2.40 1.23
CA VAL A 16 -6.67 2.66 0.69
C VAL A 16 -6.05 3.84 1.42
N THR A 17 -5.00 3.57 2.19
CA THR A 17 -4.27 4.64 2.90
C THR A 17 -3.31 5.36 1.95
N GLY A 18 -3.20 6.69 2.09
CA GLY A 18 -2.43 7.49 1.14
C GLY A 18 -2.99 7.45 -0.27
N GLY A 19 -4.33 7.27 -0.40
CA GLY A 19 -5.04 7.12 -1.67
C GLY A 19 -5.32 8.41 -2.43
N SER A 20 -4.85 9.57 -1.93
CA SER A 20 -5.12 10.86 -2.56
C SER A 20 -4.29 11.15 -3.82
N ARG A 21 -3.24 10.38 -4.08
CA ARG A 21 -2.34 10.58 -5.24
C ARG A 21 -1.40 9.39 -5.47
N GLY A 22 -0.67 9.44 -6.61
CA GLY A 22 0.37 8.47 -6.96
C GLY A 22 -0.13 7.03 -6.94
N ILE A 23 0.74 6.09 -6.55
CA ILE A 23 0.41 4.66 -6.60
C ILE A 23 -0.80 4.28 -5.71
N GLY A 24 -1.08 5.03 -4.65
CA GLY A 24 -2.27 4.80 -3.83
C GLY A 24 -3.57 5.11 -4.58
N LEU A 25 -3.60 6.22 -5.35
CA LEU A 25 -4.75 6.57 -6.17
C LEU A 25 -4.93 5.58 -7.32
N GLN A 26 -3.84 5.16 -8.00
CA GLN A 26 -3.88 4.14 -9.06
C GLN A 26 -4.45 2.81 -8.56
N MET A 27 -4.09 2.38 -7.34
CA MET A 27 -4.65 1.17 -6.74
C MET A 27 -6.12 1.35 -6.33
N ALA A 28 -6.51 2.53 -5.84
CA ALA A 28 -7.90 2.86 -5.53
C ALA A 28 -8.77 2.82 -6.80
N GLU A 29 -8.27 3.38 -7.90
CA GLU A 29 -8.87 3.33 -9.23
C GLU A 29 -9.06 1.87 -9.69
N ALA A 30 -8.00 1.06 -9.67
CA ALA A 30 -8.07 -0.33 -10.10
C ALA A 30 -9.09 -1.17 -9.31
N LEU A 31 -9.15 -0.97 -7.98
CA LEU A 31 -10.14 -1.66 -7.14
C LEU A 31 -11.57 -1.22 -7.47
N GLY A 32 -11.76 0.09 -7.72
CA GLY A 32 -13.04 0.65 -8.14
C GLY A 32 -13.49 0.17 -9.51
N GLU A 33 -12.61 0.16 -10.51
CA GLU A 33 -12.87 -0.37 -11.86
C GLU A 33 -13.33 -1.85 -11.84
N MET A 34 -12.88 -2.61 -10.83
CA MET A 34 -13.32 -3.98 -10.61
C MET A 34 -14.59 -4.11 -9.74
N GLY A 35 -15.26 -3.00 -9.44
CA GLY A 35 -16.55 -2.95 -8.78
C GLY A 35 -16.52 -2.76 -7.25
N ALA A 36 -15.35 -2.52 -6.65
CA ALA A 36 -15.29 -2.21 -5.22
C ALA A 36 -15.74 -0.77 -4.93
N ARG A 37 -16.40 -0.58 -3.78
CA ARG A 37 -16.56 0.74 -3.17
C ARG A 37 -15.27 1.09 -2.44
N VAL A 38 -14.77 2.31 -2.63
CA VAL A 38 -13.44 2.68 -2.18
C VAL A 38 -13.48 3.81 -1.15
N ALA A 39 -12.87 3.59 0.00
CA ALA A 39 -12.54 4.65 0.95
C ALA A 39 -11.06 5.01 0.77
N ILE A 40 -10.76 6.28 0.53
CA ILE A 40 -9.38 6.76 0.51
C ILE A 40 -9.12 7.65 1.73
N THR A 41 -7.96 7.46 2.37
CA THR A 41 -7.56 8.30 3.50
C THR A 41 -6.22 8.98 3.23
N ALA A 42 -6.14 10.25 3.62
CA ALA A 42 -4.94 11.07 3.60
C ALA A 42 -5.09 12.25 4.56
N ARG A 43 -4.01 13.02 4.78
CA ARG A 43 -4.03 14.16 5.71
C ARG A 43 -4.70 15.42 5.14
N LYS A 44 -4.64 15.62 3.82
CA LYS A 44 -5.05 16.85 3.15
C LYS A 44 -6.42 16.69 2.50
N GLY A 45 -7.37 17.47 2.94
CA GLY A 45 -8.75 17.43 2.43
C GLY A 45 -8.86 17.87 0.97
N ASP A 46 -8.06 18.84 0.54
CA ASP A 46 -7.99 19.31 -0.85
C ASP A 46 -7.54 18.18 -1.80
N GLU A 47 -6.40 17.53 -1.50
CA GLU A 47 -5.91 16.39 -2.29
C GLU A 47 -6.92 15.21 -2.31
N LEU A 48 -7.66 15.00 -1.20
CA LEU A 48 -8.72 14.00 -1.14
C LEU A 48 -9.93 14.36 -2.02
N ALA A 49 -10.31 15.64 -2.04
CA ALA A 49 -11.43 16.11 -2.87
C ALA A 49 -11.12 15.94 -4.37
N GLU A 50 -9.89 16.27 -4.80
CA GLU A 50 -9.43 16.08 -6.16
C GLU A 50 -9.44 14.57 -6.54
N ALA A 51 -8.90 13.71 -5.67
CA ALA A 51 -8.89 12.27 -5.88
C ALA A 51 -10.31 11.68 -5.97
N ARG A 52 -11.22 12.14 -5.12
CA ARG A 52 -12.64 11.73 -5.17
C ARG A 52 -13.31 12.15 -6.48
N ALA A 53 -13.04 13.36 -6.95
CA ALA A 53 -13.58 13.84 -8.23
C ALA A 53 -13.04 12.99 -9.41
N HIS A 54 -11.73 12.67 -9.38
CA HIS A 54 -11.11 11.79 -10.37
C HIS A 54 -11.76 10.39 -10.38
N LEU A 55 -11.89 9.74 -9.22
CA LEU A 55 -12.53 8.44 -9.09
C LEU A 55 -14.01 8.48 -9.50
N GLY A 56 -14.73 9.55 -9.17
CA GLY A 56 -16.11 9.74 -9.59
C GLY A 56 -16.28 9.89 -11.10
N ALA A 57 -15.31 10.48 -11.80
CA ALA A 57 -15.30 10.56 -13.26
C ALA A 57 -15.11 9.19 -13.95
N LEU A 58 -14.65 8.18 -13.18
CA LEU A 58 -14.51 6.78 -13.61
C LEU A 58 -15.66 5.89 -13.08
N ASP A 59 -16.76 6.49 -12.63
CA ASP A 59 -17.91 5.80 -12.05
C ASP A 59 -17.57 4.96 -10.78
N VAL A 60 -16.47 5.28 -10.08
CA VAL A 60 -16.07 4.61 -8.84
C VAL A 60 -16.76 5.27 -7.64
N GLU A 61 -17.55 4.49 -6.90
CA GLU A 61 -18.13 4.95 -5.62
C GLU A 61 -17.02 5.14 -4.59
N CYS A 62 -16.72 6.41 -4.26
CA CYS A 62 -15.62 6.79 -3.37
C CYS A 62 -16.06 7.67 -2.22
N VAL A 63 -15.57 7.36 -1.01
CA VAL A 63 -15.59 8.26 0.14
C VAL A 63 -14.17 8.64 0.55
N THR A 64 -14.05 9.82 1.15
CA THR A 64 -12.77 10.35 1.61
C THR A 64 -12.78 10.53 3.12
N VAL A 65 -11.76 10.03 3.79
CA VAL A 65 -11.59 10.17 5.23
C VAL A 65 -10.29 10.91 5.51
N ALA A 66 -10.39 12.16 5.94
CA ALA A 66 -9.22 12.94 6.31
C ALA A 66 -8.69 12.49 7.67
N GLY A 67 -7.39 12.18 7.76
CA GLY A 67 -6.78 11.76 9.02
C GLY A 67 -5.26 11.60 8.91
N ASP A 68 -4.59 11.79 10.03
CA ASP A 68 -3.17 11.50 10.17
C ASP A 68 -2.99 10.16 10.87
N LEU A 69 -2.57 9.15 10.11
CA LEU A 69 -2.35 7.80 10.61
C LEU A 69 -1.22 7.68 11.62
N THR A 70 -0.37 8.71 11.78
CA THR A 70 0.64 8.76 12.85
C THR A 70 0.03 9.14 14.21
N GLN A 71 -1.19 9.67 14.20
CA GLN A 71 -2.00 9.88 15.39
C GLN A 71 -2.83 8.62 15.65
N PHE A 72 -2.19 7.59 16.21
CA PHE A 72 -2.78 6.25 16.34
C PHE A 72 -4.13 6.22 17.06
N ALA A 73 -4.38 7.17 17.97
CA ALA A 73 -5.66 7.33 18.66
C ALA A 73 -6.82 7.73 17.72
N SER A 74 -6.53 8.25 16.52
CA SER A 74 -7.55 8.60 15.52
C SER A 74 -7.97 7.45 14.61
N ILE A 75 -7.20 6.36 14.60
CA ILE A 75 -7.45 5.20 13.71
C ILE A 75 -8.86 4.60 13.92
N PRO A 76 -9.35 4.41 15.16
CA PRO A 76 -10.71 3.91 15.37
C PRO A 76 -11.79 4.76 14.67
N ALA A 77 -11.66 6.08 14.71
CA ALA A 77 -12.63 6.99 14.07
C ALA A 77 -12.61 6.84 12.53
N ILE A 78 -11.44 6.65 11.92
CA ILE A 78 -11.31 6.38 10.48
C ILE A 78 -12.03 5.08 10.10
N VAL A 79 -11.87 4.04 10.92
CA VAL A 79 -12.55 2.75 10.71
C VAL A 79 -14.05 2.88 10.89
N ASP A 80 -14.50 3.62 11.91
CA ASP A 80 -15.92 3.88 12.19
C ASP A 80 -16.60 4.58 11.02
N GLU A 81 -15.98 5.61 10.45
CA GLU A 81 -16.54 6.37 9.33
C GLU A 81 -16.78 5.48 8.10
N VAL A 82 -15.80 4.63 7.74
CA VAL A 82 -15.93 3.70 6.61
C VAL A 82 -16.96 2.62 6.92
N HIS A 83 -16.91 2.03 8.11
CA HIS A 83 -17.83 0.97 8.51
C HIS A 83 -19.28 1.45 8.63
N ALA A 84 -19.51 2.66 9.18
CA ALA A 84 -20.84 3.25 9.28
C ALA A 84 -21.44 3.53 7.88
N ARG A 85 -20.60 3.83 6.89
CA ARG A 85 -21.07 4.13 5.53
C ARG A 85 -21.59 2.90 4.78
N TRP A 86 -20.92 1.74 4.95
CA TRP A 86 -21.18 0.55 4.13
C TRP A 86 -21.40 -0.76 4.91
N GLY A 87 -21.27 -0.73 6.23
CA GLY A 87 -21.50 -1.89 7.11
C GLY A 87 -20.44 -2.97 7.04
N ARG A 88 -19.38 -2.77 6.26
CA ARG A 88 -18.29 -3.74 6.06
C ARG A 88 -16.99 -3.10 5.60
N ILE A 89 -15.89 -3.81 5.76
CA ILE A 89 -14.60 -3.57 5.11
C ILE A 89 -14.07 -4.95 4.70
N ASP A 90 -13.69 -5.11 3.45
CA ASP A 90 -13.21 -6.39 2.91
C ASP A 90 -11.74 -6.37 2.57
N ILE A 91 -11.25 -5.21 2.11
CA ILE A 91 -9.92 -5.02 1.55
C ILE A 91 -9.25 -3.84 2.27
N VAL A 92 -8.02 -4.05 2.72
CA VAL A 92 -7.17 -3.01 3.31
C VAL A 92 -5.90 -2.89 2.50
N VAL A 93 -5.63 -1.70 1.94
CA VAL A 93 -4.38 -1.39 1.25
C VAL A 93 -3.58 -0.41 2.12
N ASN A 94 -2.58 -0.92 2.83
CA ASN A 94 -1.65 -0.13 3.62
C ASN A 94 -0.58 0.46 2.69
N ASN A 95 -0.88 1.62 2.11
CA ASN A 95 -0.01 2.30 1.15
C ASN A 95 0.61 3.59 1.71
N ALA A 96 0.01 4.23 2.70
CA ALA A 96 0.57 5.46 3.28
C ALA A 96 2.04 5.27 3.68
N GLY A 97 2.89 6.22 3.31
CA GLY A 97 4.30 6.14 3.61
C GLY A 97 5.03 7.45 3.36
N CYS A 98 6.21 7.55 3.94
CA CYS A 98 7.15 8.65 3.73
C CYS A 98 8.58 8.13 3.72
N ASN A 99 9.49 9.00 3.29
CA ASN A 99 10.91 8.76 3.30
C ASN A 99 11.66 9.90 4.01
N TRP A 100 12.85 9.59 4.47
CA TRP A 100 13.84 10.53 4.97
C TRP A 100 15.22 10.03 4.56
N ALA A 101 16.08 10.91 4.10
CA ALA A 101 17.44 10.57 3.68
C ALA A 101 18.47 11.29 4.53
N ALA A 102 19.40 10.54 5.10
CA ALA A 102 20.58 11.02 5.80
C ALA A 102 21.60 9.88 5.91
N PRO A 103 22.92 10.17 6.08
CA PRO A 103 23.91 9.16 6.44
C PRO A 103 23.50 8.37 7.68
N ALA A 104 23.85 7.10 7.75
CA ALA A 104 23.40 6.22 8.85
C ALA A 104 23.95 6.70 10.20
N GLU A 105 25.20 7.15 10.24
CA GLU A 105 25.90 7.67 11.42
C GLU A 105 25.33 9.00 11.92
N ASP A 106 24.76 9.81 11.04
CA ASP A 106 24.18 11.13 11.33
C ASP A 106 22.63 11.13 11.20
N TYR A 107 22.01 9.95 11.18
CA TYR A 107 20.57 9.86 10.93
C TYR A 107 19.79 10.43 12.12
N PRO A 108 18.93 11.47 11.92
CA PRO A 108 18.24 12.11 13.03
C PRO A 108 17.14 11.21 13.61
N ASP A 109 17.03 11.18 14.94
CA ASP A 109 16.02 10.39 15.66
C ASP A 109 14.59 10.70 15.20
N ASP A 110 14.28 11.98 15.00
CA ASP A 110 12.95 12.40 14.50
C ASP A 110 12.67 11.90 13.08
N GLY A 111 13.68 11.88 12.22
CA GLY A 111 13.58 11.31 10.88
C GLY A 111 13.30 9.82 10.93
N TRP A 112 13.99 9.09 11.80
CA TRP A 112 13.75 7.68 12.05
C TRP A 112 12.32 7.42 12.53
N ARG A 113 11.91 8.08 13.63
CA ARG A 113 10.57 7.94 14.22
C ARG A 113 9.47 8.27 13.22
N LYS A 114 9.63 9.37 12.47
CA LYS A 114 8.66 9.77 11.44
C LYS A 114 8.43 8.69 10.39
N VAL A 115 9.51 8.05 9.91
CA VAL A 115 9.41 6.99 8.90
C VAL A 115 8.82 5.72 9.50
N MET A 116 9.30 5.27 10.65
CA MET A 116 8.79 4.06 11.31
C MET A 116 7.31 4.19 11.68
N ASN A 117 6.92 5.31 12.29
CA ASN A 117 5.54 5.53 12.72
C ASN A 117 4.54 5.48 11.55
N LEU A 118 4.90 6.06 10.39
CA LEU A 118 3.95 6.06 9.26
C LEU A 118 4.03 4.76 8.44
N ASN A 119 5.24 4.27 8.15
CA ASN A 119 5.40 3.16 7.23
C ASN A 119 5.12 1.78 7.85
N LEU A 120 5.32 1.64 9.16
CA LEU A 120 5.16 0.38 9.88
C LEU A 120 4.04 0.43 10.92
N ASP A 121 4.17 1.33 11.91
CA ASP A 121 3.27 1.32 13.06
C ASP A 121 1.83 1.64 12.66
N ALA A 122 1.64 2.63 11.77
CA ALA A 122 0.32 2.98 11.25
C ALA A 122 -0.34 1.80 10.49
N ALA A 123 0.44 1.07 9.67
CA ALA A 123 -0.06 -0.11 8.96
C ALA A 123 -0.46 -1.22 9.94
N PHE A 124 0.33 -1.45 11.00
CA PHE A 124 0.00 -2.42 12.04
C PHE A 124 -1.26 -2.00 12.82
N PHE A 125 -1.31 -0.77 13.33
CA PHE A 125 -2.44 -0.32 14.15
C PHE A 125 -3.75 -0.27 13.38
N LEU A 126 -3.72 0.15 12.11
CA LEU A 126 -4.90 0.13 11.24
C LEU A 126 -5.35 -1.32 10.96
N SER A 127 -4.42 -2.20 10.58
CA SER A 127 -4.73 -3.62 10.35
C SER A 127 -5.29 -4.27 11.60
N ARG A 128 -4.72 -4.01 12.79
CA ARG A 128 -5.19 -4.52 14.07
C ARG A 128 -6.61 -4.05 14.37
N GLU A 129 -6.90 -2.75 14.16
CA GLU A 129 -8.21 -2.20 14.46
C GLU A 129 -9.29 -2.75 13.53
N ILE A 130 -9.04 -2.78 12.21
CA ILE A 130 -9.95 -3.38 11.24
C ILE A 130 -10.07 -4.89 11.45
N GLY A 131 -8.94 -5.56 11.71
CA GLY A 131 -8.91 -7.00 11.97
C GLY A 131 -9.81 -7.39 13.13
N ARG A 132 -9.60 -6.74 14.30
CA ARG A 132 -10.35 -7.02 15.52
C ARG A 132 -11.86 -6.75 15.38
N ARG A 133 -12.22 -5.65 14.73
CA ARG A 133 -13.59 -5.15 14.73
C ARG A 133 -14.41 -5.64 13.54
N VAL A 134 -13.75 -5.94 12.42
CA VAL A 134 -14.43 -6.23 11.15
C VAL A 134 -14.01 -7.56 10.56
N LEU A 135 -12.73 -7.76 10.18
CA LEU A 135 -12.33 -8.92 9.37
C LEU A 135 -12.44 -10.24 10.13
N ILE A 136 -12.02 -10.28 11.41
CA ILE A 136 -12.11 -11.50 12.23
C ILE A 136 -13.58 -11.87 12.49
N PRO A 137 -14.48 -10.96 12.92
CA PRO A 137 -15.89 -11.26 12.99
C PRO A 137 -16.53 -11.70 11.66
N GLN A 138 -16.10 -11.11 10.54
CA GLN A 138 -16.57 -11.49 9.19
C GLN A 138 -16.04 -12.86 8.72
N GLN A 139 -14.97 -13.40 9.35
CA GLN A 139 -14.25 -14.58 8.88
C GLN A 139 -13.80 -14.46 7.41
N SER A 140 -13.42 -13.26 7.00
CA SER A 140 -13.02 -12.95 5.62
C SER A 140 -12.31 -11.61 5.56
N GLY A 141 -11.24 -11.50 4.76
CA GLY A 141 -10.57 -10.24 4.51
C GLY A 141 -9.32 -10.37 3.66
N LYS A 142 -8.93 -9.27 3.05
CA LYS A 142 -7.70 -9.13 2.27
C LYS A 142 -6.92 -7.92 2.77
N ILE A 143 -5.66 -8.11 3.13
CA ILE A 143 -4.74 -7.03 3.49
C ILE A 143 -3.59 -7.04 2.50
N VAL A 144 -3.37 -5.92 1.83
CA VAL A 144 -2.27 -5.70 0.89
C VAL A 144 -1.37 -4.60 1.44
N ASN A 145 -0.19 -4.99 1.89
CA ASN A 145 0.81 -4.05 2.39
C ASN A 145 1.70 -3.57 1.25
N ILE A 146 1.79 -2.26 1.04
CA ILE A 146 2.67 -1.70 0.02
C ILE A 146 4.04 -1.45 0.65
N ALA A 147 4.89 -2.46 0.50
CA ALA A 147 6.27 -2.41 0.95
C ALA A 147 7.16 -1.65 -0.05
N SER A 148 8.26 -2.21 -0.47
CA SER A 148 9.18 -1.69 -1.50
C SER A 148 10.25 -2.73 -1.79
N ILE A 149 10.86 -2.69 -2.96
CA ILE A 149 12.12 -3.43 -3.20
C ILE A 149 13.21 -3.03 -2.18
N ALA A 150 13.18 -1.78 -1.69
CA ALA A 150 14.08 -1.32 -0.64
C ALA A 150 13.93 -2.08 0.70
N GLY A 151 12.87 -2.85 0.88
CA GLY A 151 12.69 -3.77 2.01
C GLY A 151 13.22 -5.18 1.75
N LEU A 152 13.70 -5.47 0.54
CA LEU A 152 14.19 -6.79 0.14
C LEU A 152 15.72 -6.85 0.07
N PHE A 153 16.37 -5.72 -0.17
CA PHE A 153 17.83 -5.60 -0.24
C PHE A 153 18.32 -4.22 0.22
N GLY A 154 19.62 -4.08 0.43
CA GLY A 154 20.25 -2.78 0.67
C GLY A 154 20.40 -1.99 -0.63
N ASN A 155 20.36 -0.65 -0.54
CA ASN A 155 20.57 0.18 -1.73
C ASN A 155 21.99 -0.02 -2.26
N PRO A 156 22.18 -0.23 -3.58
CA PRO A 156 23.52 -0.23 -4.17
C PRO A 156 24.25 1.08 -3.88
N PRO A 157 25.56 1.02 -3.54
CA PRO A 157 26.32 2.24 -3.17
C PRO A 157 26.32 3.33 -4.24
N ASP A 158 26.31 2.94 -5.49
CA ASP A 158 26.28 3.83 -6.64
C ASP A 158 24.94 4.56 -6.85
N TRP A 159 23.86 4.12 -6.20
CA TRP A 159 22.59 4.87 -6.17
C TRP A 159 22.62 6.06 -5.22
N GLN A 160 23.58 6.11 -4.30
CA GLN A 160 23.72 7.19 -3.32
C GLN A 160 22.40 7.48 -2.57
N MET A 161 21.68 6.43 -2.23
CA MET A 161 20.41 6.50 -1.49
C MET A 161 20.64 6.19 -0.02
N GLN A 162 20.62 7.23 0.81
CA GLN A 162 20.85 7.14 2.26
C GLN A 162 19.51 7.07 3.00
N THR A 163 18.76 6.00 2.80
CA THR A 163 17.37 5.84 3.24
C THR A 163 17.17 4.72 4.24
N ILE A 164 18.10 4.59 5.21
CA ILE A 164 18.16 3.45 6.14
C ILE A 164 16.82 3.21 6.86
N ALA A 165 16.15 4.24 7.38
CA ALA A 165 14.86 4.07 8.05
C ALA A 165 13.77 3.57 7.09
N TYR A 166 13.77 4.05 5.85
CA TYR A 166 12.82 3.58 4.82
C TYR A 166 13.04 2.10 4.51
N ASN A 167 14.28 1.70 4.20
CA ASN A 167 14.62 0.29 3.95
C ASN A 167 14.20 -0.60 5.13
N THR A 168 14.58 -0.19 6.35
CA THR A 168 14.22 -0.92 7.57
C THR A 168 12.70 -1.03 7.75
N SER A 169 11.96 0.08 7.59
CA SER A 169 10.50 0.07 7.74
C SER A 169 9.81 -0.82 6.71
N LYS A 170 10.31 -0.84 5.47
CA LYS A 170 9.73 -1.66 4.40
C LYS A 170 10.11 -3.13 4.54
N GLY A 171 11.31 -3.45 5.06
CA GLY A 171 11.68 -4.80 5.46
C GLY A 171 10.84 -5.32 6.63
N ALA A 172 10.61 -4.47 7.63
CA ALA A 172 9.73 -4.79 8.76
C ALA A 172 8.27 -5.01 8.30
N LEU A 173 7.77 -4.23 7.33
CA LEU A 173 6.43 -4.41 6.76
C LEU A 173 6.29 -5.73 5.99
N VAL A 174 7.35 -6.17 5.30
CA VAL A 174 7.43 -7.50 4.69
C VAL A 174 7.29 -8.59 5.76
N GLN A 175 8.00 -8.47 6.87
CA GLN A 175 7.91 -9.47 7.95
C GLN A 175 6.57 -9.39 8.69
N LEU A 176 6.00 -8.21 8.92
CA LEU A 176 4.66 -8.01 9.46
C LEU A 176 3.61 -8.72 8.60
N THR A 177 3.76 -8.67 7.27
CA THR A 177 2.88 -9.38 6.33
C THR A 177 2.86 -10.88 6.61
N ARG A 178 4.03 -11.50 6.79
CA ARG A 178 4.14 -12.94 7.08
C ARG A 178 3.56 -13.30 8.46
N ALA A 179 3.85 -12.48 9.46
CA ALA A 179 3.35 -12.69 10.82
C ALA A 179 1.82 -12.63 10.89
N LEU A 180 1.21 -11.58 10.31
CA LEU A 180 -0.25 -11.46 10.28
C LEU A 180 -0.90 -12.57 9.43
N ALA A 181 -0.28 -12.98 8.32
CA ALA A 181 -0.77 -14.09 7.50
C ALA A 181 -0.83 -15.40 8.30
N ALA A 182 0.21 -15.69 9.08
CA ALA A 182 0.28 -16.88 9.92
C ALA A 182 -0.77 -16.87 11.03
N GLU A 183 -0.99 -15.72 11.68
CA GLU A 183 -1.95 -15.61 12.79
C GLU A 183 -3.40 -15.58 12.31
N TRP A 184 -3.69 -14.87 11.20
CA TRP A 184 -5.05 -14.57 10.78
C TRP A 184 -5.57 -15.48 9.66
N GLY A 185 -4.73 -16.35 9.11
CA GLY A 185 -5.14 -17.34 8.12
C GLY A 185 -6.30 -18.23 8.60
N ARG A 186 -6.32 -18.59 9.90
CA ARG A 186 -7.42 -19.33 10.53
C ARG A 186 -8.78 -18.61 10.49
N HIS A 187 -8.79 -17.30 10.27
CA HIS A 187 -9.99 -16.47 10.09
C HIS A 187 -10.31 -16.19 8.63
N ASN A 188 -9.70 -16.94 7.69
CA ASN A 188 -9.85 -16.74 6.25
C ASN A 188 -9.47 -15.29 5.81
N ILE A 189 -8.44 -14.72 6.43
CA ILE A 189 -7.87 -13.42 6.10
C ILE A 189 -6.55 -13.66 5.38
N ASN A 190 -6.44 -13.18 4.13
CA ASN A 190 -5.19 -13.20 3.39
C ASN A 190 -4.42 -11.91 3.62
N VAL A 191 -3.14 -12.01 3.94
CA VAL A 191 -2.25 -10.86 4.12
C VAL A 191 -1.06 -11.02 3.21
N ASN A 192 -0.88 -10.11 2.24
CA ASN A 192 0.20 -10.17 1.27
C ASN A 192 0.85 -8.78 1.12
N ALA A 193 2.03 -8.73 0.53
CA ALA A 193 2.71 -7.49 0.22
C ALA A 193 2.98 -7.34 -1.27
N ILE A 194 2.91 -6.09 -1.76
CA ILE A 194 3.50 -5.68 -3.03
C ILE A 194 4.77 -4.90 -2.70
N CYS A 195 5.84 -5.19 -3.42
CA CYS A 195 7.11 -4.47 -3.35
C CYS A 195 7.34 -3.74 -4.69
N PRO A 196 6.86 -2.48 -4.82
CA PRO A 196 7.12 -1.70 -6.02
C PRO A 196 8.62 -1.41 -6.18
N GLY A 197 9.08 -1.39 -7.43
CA GLY A 197 10.34 -0.80 -7.81
C GLY A 197 10.27 0.73 -7.86
N PHE A 198 10.91 1.33 -8.84
CA PHE A 198 10.87 2.78 -9.03
C PHE A 198 9.66 3.20 -9.87
N PHE A 199 8.76 3.94 -9.22
CA PHE A 199 7.58 4.57 -9.81
C PHE A 199 7.69 6.08 -9.68
N PRO A 200 7.47 6.87 -10.75
CA PRO A 200 7.42 8.33 -10.66
C PRO A 200 6.32 8.78 -9.70
N SER A 201 6.68 9.59 -8.74
CA SER A 201 5.76 10.14 -7.74
C SER A 201 6.37 11.40 -7.12
N LYS A 202 5.57 12.15 -6.35
CA LYS A 202 6.09 13.28 -5.58
C LYS A 202 7.21 12.84 -4.60
N MET A 203 7.14 11.63 -4.07
CA MET A 203 8.15 11.08 -3.15
C MET A 203 9.46 10.75 -3.87
N THR A 204 9.40 10.22 -5.08
CA THR A 204 10.57 9.71 -5.82
C THR A 204 11.17 10.74 -6.77
N LYS A 205 10.50 11.88 -7.02
CA LYS A 205 10.89 12.89 -8.02
C LYS A 205 12.36 13.29 -7.89
N ALA A 206 12.77 13.83 -6.74
CA ALA A 206 14.14 14.29 -6.52
C ALA A 206 15.19 13.18 -6.62
N THR A 207 14.82 11.94 -6.28
CA THR A 207 15.70 10.77 -6.44
C THR A 207 15.84 10.42 -7.91
N LEU A 208 14.73 10.32 -8.65
CA LEU A 208 14.73 9.96 -10.05
C LEU A 208 15.44 11.00 -10.92
N GLU A 209 15.32 12.29 -10.63
CA GLU A 209 16.06 13.35 -11.32
C GLU A 209 17.59 13.10 -11.31
N ARG A 210 18.10 12.38 -10.29
CA ARG A 210 19.53 12.07 -10.16
C ARG A 210 19.93 10.72 -10.73
N ILE A 211 19.08 9.70 -10.61
CA ILE A 211 19.49 8.31 -10.87
C ILE A 211 18.63 7.59 -11.90
N GLU A 212 17.65 8.24 -12.56
CA GLU A 212 16.71 7.58 -13.48
C GLU A 212 17.42 6.77 -14.58
N ALA A 213 18.40 7.36 -15.25
CA ALA A 213 19.12 6.69 -16.33
C ALA A 213 19.77 5.37 -15.85
N ARG A 214 20.39 5.42 -14.66
CA ARG A 214 21.02 4.26 -14.04
C ARG A 214 19.99 3.20 -13.62
N VAL A 215 18.87 3.62 -13.01
CA VAL A 215 17.79 2.70 -12.65
C VAL A 215 17.26 1.99 -13.89
N ARG A 216 17.03 2.72 -14.98
CA ARG A 216 16.59 2.12 -16.26
C ARG A 216 17.62 1.13 -16.79
N GLU A 217 18.90 1.47 -16.74
CA GLU A 217 19.98 0.59 -17.20
C GLU A 217 20.09 -0.70 -16.38
N GLN A 218 19.92 -0.61 -15.06
CA GLN A 218 20.00 -1.77 -14.16
C GLN A 218 18.70 -2.57 -14.08
N THR A 219 17.58 -2.03 -14.55
CA THR A 219 16.30 -2.74 -14.58
C THR A 219 16.22 -3.61 -15.84
N PRO A 220 15.99 -4.92 -15.77
CA PRO A 220 15.86 -5.81 -16.93
C PRO A 220 14.86 -5.32 -17.99
N LEU A 221 13.69 -4.83 -17.57
CA LEU A 221 12.69 -4.26 -18.49
C LEU A 221 13.03 -2.85 -19.00
N ARG A 222 14.17 -2.27 -18.60
CA ARG A 222 14.71 -0.98 -19.10
C ARG A 222 13.77 0.22 -18.96
N ARG A 223 12.81 0.15 -18.06
CA ARG A 223 11.87 1.24 -17.80
C ARG A 223 11.51 1.39 -16.32
N LEU A 224 11.02 2.55 -15.94
CA LEU A 224 10.36 2.75 -14.65
C LEU A 224 8.96 2.13 -14.69
N GLY A 225 8.37 1.92 -13.51
CA GLY A 225 6.96 1.60 -13.39
C GLY A 225 6.09 2.78 -13.84
N GLY A 226 4.97 2.48 -14.47
CA GLY A 226 3.96 3.44 -14.91
C GLY A 226 2.65 3.29 -14.13
N ASP A 227 1.66 4.10 -14.51
CA ASP A 227 0.39 4.22 -13.78
C ASP A 227 -0.44 2.93 -13.76
N GLU A 228 -0.22 2.03 -14.72
CA GLU A 228 -0.97 0.78 -14.86
C GLU A 228 -0.28 -0.43 -14.21
N ASP A 229 1.03 -0.34 -13.93
CA ASP A 229 1.82 -1.52 -13.60
C ASP A 229 1.49 -2.17 -12.23
N LEU A 230 0.87 -1.43 -11.30
CA LEU A 230 0.43 -1.96 -10.00
C LEU A 230 -1.04 -2.40 -10.00
N LYS A 231 -1.86 -1.96 -10.97
CA LYS A 231 -3.30 -2.21 -11.00
C LYS A 231 -3.61 -3.71 -10.98
N GLY A 232 -3.02 -4.48 -11.88
CA GLY A 232 -3.24 -5.93 -11.94
C GLY A 232 -2.81 -6.67 -10.67
N ALA A 233 -1.68 -6.25 -10.07
CA ALA A 233 -1.15 -6.87 -8.86
C ALA A 233 -2.06 -6.64 -7.64
N VAL A 234 -2.56 -5.41 -7.44
CA VAL A 234 -3.46 -5.09 -6.32
C VAL A 234 -4.80 -5.80 -6.49
N VAL A 235 -5.38 -5.81 -7.68
CA VAL A 235 -6.64 -6.52 -7.96
C VAL A 235 -6.50 -8.02 -7.71
N PHE A 236 -5.40 -8.64 -8.17
CA PHE A 236 -5.12 -10.05 -7.90
C PHE A 236 -5.11 -10.33 -6.40
N LEU A 237 -4.31 -9.59 -5.62
CA LEU A 237 -4.18 -9.83 -4.18
C LEU A 237 -5.43 -9.44 -3.37
N ALA A 238 -6.27 -8.56 -3.87
CA ALA A 238 -7.51 -8.13 -3.24
C ALA A 238 -8.72 -9.02 -3.56
N SER A 239 -8.60 -9.92 -4.54
CA SER A 239 -9.74 -10.70 -5.08
C SER A 239 -9.70 -12.17 -4.66
N GLU A 240 -10.75 -12.92 -5.07
CA GLU A 240 -10.80 -14.37 -4.88
C GLU A 240 -9.79 -15.14 -5.77
N ALA A 241 -9.18 -14.47 -6.76
CA ALA A 241 -8.09 -15.04 -7.55
C ALA A 241 -6.88 -15.43 -6.70
N SER A 242 -6.68 -14.73 -5.57
CA SER A 242 -5.61 -14.97 -4.60
C SER A 242 -6.06 -15.69 -3.33
N ARG A 243 -7.23 -16.32 -3.30
CA ARG A 243 -7.80 -16.93 -2.07
C ARG A 243 -6.88 -17.95 -1.37
N HIS A 244 -5.96 -18.55 -2.10
CA HIS A 244 -4.97 -19.51 -1.57
C HIS A 244 -3.54 -18.91 -1.51
N VAL A 245 -3.44 -17.58 -1.55
CA VAL A 245 -2.18 -16.84 -1.48
C VAL A 245 -2.19 -15.99 -0.22
N THR A 246 -1.31 -16.29 0.74
CA THR A 246 -1.12 -15.50 1.96
C THR A 246 0.33 -15.53 2.41
N GLY A 247 0.79 -14.47 3.06
CA GLY A 247 2.19 -14.30 3.50
C GLY A 247 3.17 -14.05 2.35
N GLN A 248 2.69 -13.81 1.13
CA GLN A 248 3.54 -13.65 -0.05
C GLN A 248 3.96 -12.20 -0.26
N VAL A 249 5.11 -12.06 -0.93
CA VAL A 249 5.72 -10.78 -1.26
C VAL A 249 5.93 -10.77 -2.77
N LEU A 250 5.19 -9.90 -3.45
CA LEU A 250 5.23 -9.77 -4.91
C LEU A 250 6.03 -8.52 -5.29
N ALA A 251 7.21 -8.70 -5.85
CA ALA A 251 7.96 -7.60 -6.46
C ALA A 251 7.30 -7.21 -7.80
N VAL A 252 7.07 -5.90 -7.98
CA VAL A 252 6.60 -5.31 -9.25
C VAL A 252 7.61 -4.21 -9.59
N ASP A 253 8.72 -4.60 -10.16
CA ASP A 253 9.94 -3.79 -10.22
C ASP A 253 10.70 -3.85 -11.55
N GLY A 254 10.09 -4.46 -12.57
CA GLY A 254 10.73 -4.66 -13.86
C GLY A 254 11.93 -5.61 -13.85
N GLY A 255 12.07 -6.41 -12.78
CA GLY A 255 13.16 -7.36 -12.58
C GLY A 255 14.37 -6.78 -11.83
N CYS A 256 14.26 -5.59 -11.27
CA CYS A 256 15.36 -4.92 -10.56
C CYS A 256 15.95 -5.75 -9.41
N THR A 257 15.15 -6.62 -8.76
CA THR A 257 15.59 -7.44 -7.63
C THR A 257 16.12 -8.81 -8.00
N VAL A 258 16.18 -9.17 -9.27
CA VAL A 258 16.65 -10.51 -9.72
C VAL A 258 18.04 -10.48 -10.40
N VAL A 259 18.67 -9.31 -10.46
CA VAL A 259 19.98 -9.06 -11.03
C VAL A 259 20.91 -8.38 -10.05
#